data_5a432a198329a2d2f9246ec98b9a5ae4
#
_entry.id   5a432a198329a2d2f9246ec98b9a5ae4
#
_cell.length_a   1.000
_cell.length_b   1.000
_cell.length_c   1.000
_cell.angle_alpha   90.00
_cell.angle_beta   90.00
_cell.angle_gamma   90.00
#
_symmetry.space_group_name_H-M   'P 1'
#
loop_
_entity.id
_entity.type
_entity.pdbx_description
1 polymer ?
#
loop_
_entity_poly.entity_id
_entity_poly.type
_entity_poly.pdbx_seq_one_letter_code
_entity_poly.pdbx_strand_id
1 'polypeptide(L)'
;MANNDSRITNNVRYPAFDALLLFFLLNLVLQPLVEPDFGWHLRTGLDLLRNGWRLPETDPYSHTMPDWPWVEHAWLTDALIGLFYTGMGPLGVILFFAAVTAGAFFVAAGPGRAGRTHKLLAISGALWTALPFLGARTQLVTLLGLATVLWACDRYLARRVAHLWLLPPLFLLWANLHGGFTAGLFALALVLLVTIATRLAVSRWPSLADRLDEPTLAWPRIGHLALVIGLCVLVTLLNPYGWRLYGEILMSLSDRFMIATLHEWQPVSLQSRAGVNYLGYLAALGVALLHLYRRIEPVRWTVLAVFLGLSLRHWRNVPFFLLVSVPLWAELLAELTARMTTRFPVVRQHAKRWLLAATLAAGLGVGILGPGHLERVARSGLAPAEFFRGTEYPIEAVQWIHEHRDKLGTRLYNDYGLGGFLLWWLPGEKIFIDGRMPAWRIGNRRIYYDYLALTNWDPPALGVLQKYGVDWALVERGSPLAQALASLDEWREVYADTKVSIYVKRGT
;
A
#
# COMPACT_ATOMS: atom_id res chain seq x y z
N MET A 1 -39.72 -22.60 24.74
CA MET A 1 -38.53 -23.34 25.18
C MET A 1 -37.31 -22.53 24.77
N ALA A 2 -36.69 -21.90 25.73
CA ALA A 2 -35.56 -20.99 25.51
C ALA A 2 -34.36 -21.81 25.08
N ASN A 3 -33.88 -21.53 23.85
CA ASN A 3 -32.68 -22.14 23.32
C ASN A 3 -31.47 -21.46 23.99
N ASN A 4 -30.94 -22.15 24.96
CA ASN A 4 -29.75 -21.77 25.71
C ASN A 4 -28.53 -22.03 24.82
N ASP A 5 -28.34 -21.17 23.80
CA ASP A 5 -27.10 -21.10 23.04
C ASP A 5 -26.01 -20.55 23.97
N SER A 6 -25.54 -21.45 24.83
CA SER A 6 -24.34 -21.22 25.63
C SER A 6 -23.18 -20.92 24.65
N ARG A 7 -22.94 -19.63 24.48
CA ARG A 7 -21.79 -19.07 23.77
C ARG A 7 -20.55 -19.60 24.47
N ILE A 8 -20.03 -20.71 23.96
CA ILE A 8 -18.69 -21.18 24.30
C ILE A 8 -17.73 -20.22 23.60
N THR A 9 -17.62 -19.02 24.14
CA THR A 9 -16.41 -18.21 23.93
C THR A 9 -15.33 -18.93 24.72
N ASN A 10 -14.69 -19.92 24.08
CA ASN A 10 -13.44 -20.48 24.58
C ASN A 10 -12.40 -19.39 24.55
N ASN A 11 -12.38 -18.49 25.54
CA ASN A 11 -11.33 -17.56 25.86
C ASN A 11 -10.09 -18.30 26.39
N VAL A 12 -9.74 -19.42 25.79
CA VAL A 12 -8.49 -20.09 26.10
C VAL A 12 -7.37 -19.18 25.60
N ARG A 13 -6.71 -18.52 26.53
CA ARG A 13 -5.54 -17.68 26.23
C ARG A 13 -4.33 -18.58 26.16
N TYR A 14 -3.55 -18.40 25.12
CA TYR A 14 -2.25 -19.05 24.94
C TYR A 14 -1.15 -17.98 24.92
N PRO A 15 -0.77 -17.41 26.09
CA PRO A 15 0.05 -16.20 26.14
C PRO A 15 1.40 -16.35 25.44
N ALA A 16 2.04 -17.51 25.55
CA ALA A 16 3.32 -17.76 24.88
C ALA A 16 3.16 -17.80 23.35
N PHE A 17 2.08 -18.41 22.85
CA PHE A 17 1.78 -18.45 21.41
C PHE A 17 1.39 -17.08 20.88
N ASP A 18 0.54 -16.34 21.61
CA ASP A 18 0.19 -14.96 21.25
C ASP A 18 1.43 -14.06 21.22
N ALA A 19 2.36 -14.22 22.16
CA ALA A 19 3.62 -13.46 22.17
C ALA A 19 4.49 -13.76 20.95
N LEU A 20 4.60 -15.03 20.54
CA LEU A 20 5.31 -15.44 19.34
C LEU A 20 4.63 -14.89 18.06
N LEU A 21 3.31 -14.94 18.00
CA LEU A 21 2.56 -14.33 16.88
C LEU A 21 2.79 -12.82 16.81
N LEU A 22 2.78 -12.12 17.95
CA LEU A 22 3.09 -10.69 17.98
C LEU A 22 4.52 -10.39 17.54
N PHE A 23 5.49 -11.21 17.95
CA PHE A 23 6.87 -11.08 17.47
C PHE A 23 6.97 -11.35 15.98
N PHE A 24 6.28 -12.36 15.47
CA PHE A 24 6.18 -12.63 14.03
C PHE A 24 5.54 -11.46 13.27
N LEU A 25 4.44 -10.90 13.78
CA LEU A 25 3.79 -9.72 13.21
C LEU A 25 4.72 -8.51 13.19
N LEU A 26 5.50 -8.29 14.26
CA LEU A 26 6.51 -7.23 14.29
C LEU A 26 7.53 -7.39 13.16
N ASN A 27 8.00 -8.62 12.92
CA ASN A 27 8.91 -8.89 11.80
C ASN A 27 8.25 -8.63 10.43
N LEU A 28 6.95 -8.92 10.28
CA LEU A 28 6.24 -8.68 9.01
C LEU A 28 6.00 -7.19 8.73
N VAL A 29 5.75 -6.37 9.74
CA VAL A 29 5.47 -4.94 9.53
C VAL A 29 6.75 -4.10 9.42
N LEU A 30 7.85 -4.54 10.04
CA LEU A 30 9.16 -3.91 9.89
C LEU A 30 9.73 -4.30 8.53
N GLN A 31 9.83 -3.36 7.60
CA GLN A 31 10.37 -3.58 6.27
C GLN A 31 11.57 -2.67 6.01
N PRO A 32 12.59 -3.16 5.29
CA PRO A 32 13.72 -2.31 4.90
C PRO A 32 13.26 -1.22 3.93
N LEU A 33 14.00 -0.12 3.91
CA LEU A 33 13.67 1.07 3.13
C LEU A 33 14.18 0.91 1.68
N VAL A 34 13.42 0.19 0.87
CA VAL A 34 13.77 -0.11 -0.55
C VAL A 34 12.72 0.36 -1.56
N GLU A 35 11.72 1.12 -1.11
CA GLU A 35 10.63 1.59 -1.97
C GLU A 35 11.14 2.61 -2.99
N PRO A 36 10.91 2.41 -4.31
CA PRO A 36 11.38 3.33 -5.35
C PRO A 36 10.88 4.76 -5.19
N ASP A 37 9.64 4.93 -4.70
CA ASP A 37 9.01 6.24 -4.55
C ASP A 37 9.39 6.95 -3.24
N PHE A 38 10.00 6.26 -2.29
CA PHE A 38 10.34 6.82 -0.99
C PHE A 38 11.13 8.13 -1.08
N GLY A 39 12.10 8.18 -1.99
CA GLY A 39 13.02 9.31 -2.04
C GLY A 39 12.38 10.62 -2.45
N TRP A 40 11.42 10.62 -3.38
CA TRP A 40 10.71 11.85 -3.73
C TRP A 40 9.72 12.28 -2.64
N HIS A 41 9.06 11.34 -1.93
CA HIS A 41 8.26 11.63 -0.75
C HIS A 41 9.11 12.28 0.36
N LEU A 42 10.28 11.70 0.64
CA LEU A 42 11.22 12.26 1.60
C LEU A 42 11.67 13.67 1.18
N ARG A 43 12.04 13.84 -0.10
CA ARG A 43 12.50 15.13 -0.62
C ARG A 43 11.42 16.19 -0.46
N THR A 44 10.18 15.89 -0.85
CA THR A 44 9.04 16.78 -0.68
C THR A 44 8.83 17.15 0.79
N GLY A 45 8.87 16.16 1.69
CA GLY A 45 8.71 16.40 3.12
C GLY A 45 9.80 17.29 3.70
N LEU A 46 11.07 17.04 3.36
CA LEU A 46 12.19 17.87 3.82
C LEU A 46 12.11 19.31 3.29
N ASP A 47 11.71 19.47 2.03
CA ASP A 47 11.56 20.81 1.45
C ASP A 47 10.39 21.57 2.05
N LEU A 48 9.27 20.91 2.34
CA LEU A 48 8.15 21.52 3.09
C LEU A 48 8.60 22.04 4.45
N LEU A 49 9.35 21.26 5.21
CA LEU A 49 9.86 21.65 6.53
C LEU A 49 10.84 22.83 6.44
N ARG A 50 11.74 22.83 5.44
CA ARG A 50 12.73 23.89 5.21
C ARG A 50 12.09 25.20 4.73
N ASN A 51 11.04 25.10 3.91
CA ASN A 51 10.39 26.25 3.27
C ASN A 51 9.19 26.78 4.06
N GLY A 52 9.07 26.46 5.36
CA GLY A 52 7.98 26.95 6.21
C GLY A 52 6.59 26.48 5.76
N TRP A 53 6.45 25.21 5.37
CA TRP A 53 5.22 24.55 4.96
C TRP A 53 4.61 25.08 3.66
N ARG A 54 5.41 25.73 2.82
CA ARG A 54 4.95 26.23 1.50
C ARG A 54 5.04 25.12 0.47
N LEU A 55 3.89 24.81 -0.13
CA LEU A 55 3.80 23.87 -1.24
C LEU A 55 4.24 24.57 -2.53
N PRO A 56 4.98 23.89 -3.44
CA PRO A 56 5.35 24.45 -4.72
C PRO A 56 4.10 24.62 -5.61
N GLU A 57 4.17 25.55 -6.57
CA GLU A 57 3.11 25.75 -7.56
C GLU A 57 3.25 24.80 -8.75
N THR A 58 4.49 24.49 -9.12
CA THR A 58 4.84 23.59 -10.22
C THR A 58 5.92 22.60 -9.77
N ASP A 59 6.20 21.58 -10.61
CA ASP A 59 7.18 20.54 -10.27
C ASP A 59 8.61 21.10 -10.11
N PRO A 60 9.19 21.03 -8.90
CA PRO A 60 10.54 21.53 -8.67
C PRO A 60 11.63 20.50 -8.97
N TYR A 61 11.28 19.22 -9.18
CA TYR A 61 12.22 18.10 -9.14
C TYR A 61 12.62 17.55 -10.50
N SER A 62 11.83 17.77 -11.56
CA SER A 62 12.21 17.34 -12.90
C SER A 62 12.61 18.51 -13.79
N HIS A 63 13.47 18.24 -14.78
CA HIS A 63 13.76 19.20 -15.84
C HIS A 63 12.87 18.98 -17.07
N THR A 64 12.16 17.87 -17.13
CA THR A 64 11.32 17.48 -18.28
C THR A 64 9.92 18.08 -18.20
N MET A 65 9.38 18.23 -16.99
CA MET A 65 8.02 18.72 -16.73
C MET A 65 7.97 19.85 -15.69
N PRO A 66 8.86 20.89 -15.76
CA PRO A 66 8.96 21.93 -14.73
C PRO A 66 7.70 22.81 -14.61
N ASP A 67 6.85 22.83 -15.65
CA ASP A 67 5.62 23.61 -15.70
C ASP A 67 4.39 22.79 -15.23
N TRP A 68 4.60 21.54 -14.81
CA TRP A 68 3.49 20.69 -14.34
C TRP A 68 2.89 21.26 -13.06
N PRO A 69 1.57 21.52 -13.02
CA PRO A 69 0.93 22.05 -11.83
C PRO A 69 1.09 21.09 -10.65
N TRP A 70 1.63 21.56 -9.54
CA TRP A 70 1.83 20.72 -8.37
C TRP A 70 0.50 20.42 -7.67
N VAL A 71 0.15 19.13 -7.58
CA VAL A 71 -0.97 18.65 -6.77
C VAL A 71 -0.53 17.36 -6.07
N GLU A 72 0.04 17.51 -4.87
CA GLU A 72 0.56 16.38 -4.10
C GLU A 72 -0.53 15.75 -3.24
N HIS A 73 -0.90 14.53 -3.60
CA HIS A 73 -1.97 13.78 -2.97
C HIS A 73 -1.60 13.17 -1.60
N ALA A 74 -0.36 13.32 -1.14
CA ALA A 74 0.18 12.77 0.11
C ALA A 74 0.98 13.80 0.92
N TRP A 75 0.84 15.11 0.65
CA TRP A 75 1.67 16.19 1.16
C TRP A 75 1.88 16.15 2.69
N LEU A 76 0.84 15.81 3.46
CA LEU A 76 0.95 15.73 4.92
C LEU A 76 1.71 14.47 5.37
N THR A 77 1.57 13.36 4.63
CA THR A 77 2.38 12.15 4.87
C THR A 77 3.85 12.42 4.53
N ASP A 78 4.13 13.17 3.46
CA ASP A 78 5.48 13.58 3.10
C ASP A 78 6.12 14.42 4.22
N ALA A 79 5.37 15.37 4.76
CA ALA A 79 5.80 16.16 5.92
C ALA A 79 6.09 15.26 7.15
N LEU A 80 5.25 14.26 7.43
CA LEU A 80 5.50 13.29 8.50
C LEU A 80 6.75 12.45 8.22
N ILE A 81 6.96 11.99 6.97
CA ILE A 81 8.21 11.32 6.56
C ILE A 81 9.42 12.22 6.85
N GLY A 82 9.35 13.50 6.45
CA GLY A 82 10.40 14.48 6.72
C GLY A 82 10.68 14.67 8.21
N LEU A 83 9.63 14.76 9.04
CA LEU A 83 9.74 14.89 10.50
C LEU A 83 10.39 13.66 11.14
N PHE A 84 9.91 12.45 10.82
CA PHE A 84 10.49 11.21 11.36
C PHE A 84 11.92 11.00 10.87
N TYR A 85 12.20 11.32 9.60
CA TYR A 85 13.56 11.25 9.06
C TYR A 85 14.51 12.24 9.74
N THR A 86 14.08 13.48 9.97
CA THR A 86 14.90 14.50 10.66
C THR A 86 15.16 14.13 12.11
N GLY A 87 14.18 13.53 12.81
CA GLY A 87 14.29 13.17 14.22
C GLY A 87 15.07 11.86 14.48
N MET A 88 14.90 10.85 13.61
CA MET A 88 15.40 9.50 13.85
C MET A 88 16.06 8.85 12.61
N GLY A 89 16.32 9.63 11.56
CA GLY A 89 16.83 9.10 10.30
C GLY A 89 15.87 8.13 9.60
N PRO A 90 16.38 7.29 8.69
CA PRO A 90 15.59 6.28 7.98
C PRO A 90 14.86 5.32 8.92
N LEU A 91 15.43 5.02 10.09
CA LEU A 91 14.79 4.17 11.10
C LEU A 91 13.45 4.74 11.57
N GLY A 92 13.36 6.06 11.76
CA GLY A 92 12.12 6.73 12.15
C GLY A 92 11.00 6.51 11.14
N VAL A 93 11.32 6.55 9.85
CA VAL A 93 10.37 6.29 8.76
C VAL A 93 9.91 4.83 8.75
N ILE A 94 10.84 3.88 8.94
CA ILE A 94 10.52 2.45 9.05
C ILE A 94 9.52 2.22 10.19
N LEU A 95 9.79 2.77 11.37
CA LEU A 95 8.93 2.64 12.55
C LEU A 95 7.55 3.30 12.34
N PHE A 96 7.50 4.45 11.69
CA PHE A 96 6.25 5.13 11.34
C PHE A 96 5.36 4.25 10.47
N PHE A 97 5.86 3.71 9.35
CA PHE A 97 5.07 2.87 8.47
C PHE A 97 4.76 1.50 9.07
N ALA A 98 5.64 0.94 9.88
CA ALA A 98 5.36 -0.27 10.66
C ALA A 98 4.18 -0.07 11.62
N ALA A 99 4.14 1.06 12.34
CA ALA A 99 3.03 1.41 13.22
C ALA A 99 1.71 1.62 12.47
N VAL A 100 1.75 2.33 11.33
CA VAL A 100 0.57 2.53 10.46
C VAL A 100 0.03 1.19 9.95
N THR A 101 0.92 0.32 9.47
CA THR A 101 0.55 -1.01 8.96
C THR A 101 -0.04 -1.89 10.06
N ALA A 102 0.64 -1.98 11.20
CA ALA A 102 0.13 -2.72 12.36
C ALA A 102 -1.23 -2.19 12.79
N GLY A 103 -1.37 -0.86 12.94
CA GLY A 103 -2.62 -0.20 13.29
C GLY A 103 -3.76 -0.57 12.34
N ALA A 104 -3.52 -0.53 11.02
CA ALA A 104 -4.51 -0.89 10.01
C ALA A 104 -5.05 -2.31 10.20
N PHE A 105 -4.18 -3.30 10.32
CA PHE A 105 -4.59 -4.70 10.45
C PHE A 105 -5.18 -5.03 11.82
N PHE A 106 -4.71 -4.40 12.91
CA PHE A 106 -5.33 -4.54 14.23
C PHE A 106 -6.74 -3.93 14.29
N VAL A 107 -6.94 -2.74 13.67
CA VAL A 107 -8.26 -2.12 13.55
C VAL A 107 -9.19 -2.99 12.71
N ALA A 108 -8.71 -3.51 11.56
CA ALA A 108 -9.48 -4.42 10.71
C ALA A 108 -9.91 -5.69 11.45
N ALA A 109 -9.06 -6.28 12.29
CA ALA A 109 -9.39 -7.46 13.12
C ALA A 109 -10.31 -7.14 14.30
N GLY A 110 -10.53 -5.86 14.62
CA GLY A 110 -11.38 -5.43 15.75
C GLY A 110 -12.81 -5.96 15.70
N PRO A 111 -13.54 -5.89 14.58
CA PRO A 111 -14.85 -6.49 14.41
C PRO A 111 -14.84 -8.02 14.59
N GLY A 112 -16.04 -8.57 14.84
CA GLY A 112 -16.22 -10.02 14.96
C GLY A 112 -16.01 -10.57 16.37
N ARG A 113 -16.44 -11.83 16.56
CA ARG A 113 -16.50 -12.53 17.84
C ARG A 113 -15.30 -13.45 18.10
N ALA A 114 -14.35 -13.48 17.18
CA ALA A 114 -13.17 -14.34 17.26
C ALA A 114 -12.27 -13.96 18.45
N GLY A 115 -11.67 -14.96 19.09
CA GLY A 115 -10.70 -14.77 20.16
C GLY A 115 -9.39 -14.15 19.64
N ARG A 116 -8.58 -13.61 20.57
CA ARG A 116 -7.31 -12.91 20.28
C ARG A 116 -6.38 -13.73 19.38
N THR A 117 -6.15 -14.99 19.71
CA THR A 117 -5.25 -15.88 18.96
C THR A 117 -5.69 -16.04 17.50
N HIS A 118 -6.99 -16.22 17.24
CA HIS A 118 -7.52 -16.35 15.88
C HIS A 118 -7.37 -15.04 15.08
N LYS A 119 -7.54 -13.88 15.74
CA LYS A 119 -7.29 -12.57 15.14
C LYS A 119 -5.82 -12.39 14.78
N LEU A 120 -4.90 -12.75 15.68
CA LEU A 120 -3.45 -12.68 15.38
C LEU A 120 -3.05 -13.61 14.25
N LEU A 121 -3.59 -14.81 14.17
CA LEU A 121 -3.36 -15.74 13.05
C LEU A 121 -3.88 -15.18 11.72
N ALA A 122 -5.10 -14.61 11.72
CA ALA A 122 -5.68 -14.00 10.52
C ALA A 122 -4.85 -12.81 10.02
N ILE A 123 -4.40 -11.93 10.94
CA ILE A 123 -3.50 -10.82 10.64
C ILE A 123 -2.17 -11.36 10.07
N SER A 124 -1.58 -12.39 10.69
CA SER A 124 -0.31 -12.98 10.23
C SER A 124 -0.40 -13.51 8.80
N GLY A 125 -1.46 -14.24 8.47
CA GLY A 125 -1.68 -14.75 7.11
C GLY A 125 -1.88 -13.64 6.08
N ALA A 126 -2.64 -12.62 6.44
CA ALA A 126 -2.88 -11.47 5.56
C ALA A 126 -1.60 -10.63 5.35
N LEU A 127 -0.84 -10.32 6.43
CA LEU A 127 0.42 -9.58 6.33
C LEU A 127 1.51 -10.37 5.57
N TRP A 128 1.61 -11.69 5.79
CA TRP A 128 2.52 -12.53 5.03
C TRP A 128 2.25 -12.46 3.52
N THR A 129 0.98 -12.48 3.15
CA THR A 129 0.57 -12.35 1.73
C THR A 129 0.76 -10.92 1.21
N ALA A 130 0.63 -9.92 2.09
CA ALA A 130 0.81 -8.50 1.75
C ALA A 130 2.27 -8.04 1.68
N LEU A 131 3.26 -8.86 2.04
CA LEU A 131 4.68 -8.48 2.11
C LEU A 131 5.19 -7.65 0.92
N PRO A 132 4.85 -7.96 -0.36
CA PRO A 132 5.31 -7.18 -1.51
C PRO A 132 4.80 -5.74 -1.55
N PHE A 133 3.81 -5.40 -0.72
CA PHE A 133 3.16 -4.09 -0.67
C PHE A 133 3.50 -3.30 0.60
N LEU A 134 4.26 -3.92 1.50
CA LEU A 134 4.67 -3.29 2.76
C LEU A 134 5.98 -2.52 2.57
N GLY A 135 6.24 -1.58 3.48
CA GLY A 135 7.43 -0.73 3.45
C GLY A 135 7.09 0.74 3.64
N ALA A 136 7.94 1.64 3.17
CA ALA A 136 7.73 3.09 3.28
C ALA A 136 6.82 3.62 2.16
N ARG A 137 5.58 3.16 2.13
CA ARG A 137 4.57 3.51 1.12
C ARG A 137 3.46 4.35 1.71
N THR A 138 3.23 5.54 1.18
CA THR A 138 2.14 6.43 1.61
C THR A 138 0.75 5.79 1.48
N GLN A 139 0.58 4.86 0.57
CA GLN A 139 -0.63 4.05 0.40
C GLN A 139 -1.05 3.28 1.67
N LEU A 140 -0.12 2.94 2.57
CA LEU A 140 -0.42 2.23 3.82
C LEU A 140 -1.31 3.05 4.76
N VAL A 141 -1.24 4.39 4.69
CA VAL A 141 -2.17 5.28 5.40
C VAL A 141 -3.62 5.03 4.97
N THR A 142 -3.82 4.73 3.69
CA THR A 142 -5.15 4.38 3.16
C THR A 142 -5.67 3.07 3.75
N LEU A 143 -4.82 2.08 4.01
CA LEU A 143 -5.27 0.85 4.68
C LEU A 143 -5.79 1.15 6.09
N LEU A 144 -5.13 2.03 6.85
CA LEU A 144 -5.57 2.43 8.19
C LEU A 144 -6.90 3.20 8.14
N GLY A 145 -7.03 4.14 7.20
CA GLY A 145 -8.29 4.87 6.97
C GLY A 145 -9.44 3.94 6.60
N LEU A 146 -9.24 3.04 5.65
CA LEU A 146 -10.25 2.07 5.21
C LEU A 146 -10.65 1.11 6.36
N ALA A 147 -9.67 0.59 7.10
CA ALA A 147 -9.93 -0.25 8.26
C ALA A 147 -10.81 0.47 9.29
N THR A 148 -10.52 1.75 9.57
CA THR A 148 -11.28 2.57 10.52
C THR A 148 -12.71 2.82 10.03
N VAL A 149 -12.88 3.10 8.74
CA VAL A 149 -14.22 3.26 8.12
C VAL A 149 -15.03 1.97 8.26
N LEU A 150 -14.46 0.83 7.86
CA LEU A 150 -15.16 -0.46 7.90
C LEU A 150 -15.46 -0.88 9.35
N TRP A 151 -14.54 -0.64 10.28
CA TRP A 151 -14.75 -0.86 11.71
C TRP A 151 -15.91 0.00 12.25
N ALA A 152 -15.97 1.29 11.90
CA ALA A 152 -17.04 2.18 12.33
C ALA A 152 -18.39 1.75 11.75
N CYS A 153 -18.43 1.38 10.46
CA CYS A 153 -19.63 0.88 9.79
C CYS A 153 -20.13 -0.43 10.42
N ASP A 154 -19.25 -1.39 10.69
CA ASP A 154 -19.61 -2.66 11.37
C ASP A 154 -20.30 -2.39 12.71
N ARG A 155 -19.73 -1.51 13.54
CA ARG A 155 -20.31 -1.15 14.84
C ARG A 155 -21.64 -0.40 14.70
N TYR A 156 -21.80 0.42 13.67
CA TYR A 156 -23.03 1.14 13.41
C TYR A 156 -24.14 0.22 12.92
N LEU A 157 -23.84 -0.67 12.00
CA LEU A 157 -24.78 -1.67 11.47
C LEU A 157 -25.22 -2.63 12.56
N ALA A 158 -24.31 -3.10 13.41
CA ALA A 158 -24.60 -3.92 14.58
C ALA A 158 -25.21 -3.14 15.76
N ARG A 159 -25.59 -1.88 15.58
CA ARG A 159 -26.21 -0.99 16.59
C ARG A 159 -25.40 -0.79 17.87
N ARG A 160 -24.08 -1.06 17.83
CA ARG A 160 -23.17 -0.88 18.97
C ARG A 160 -22.78 0.57 19.21
N VAL A 161 -22.92 1.42 18.18
CA VAL A 161 -22.75 2.87 18.23
C VAL A 161 -23.97 3.57 17.64
N ALA A 162 -24.31 4.74 18.18
CA ALA A 162 -25.46 5.53 17.74
C ALA A 162 -25.14 6.39 16.50
N HIS A 163 -23.90 6.86 16.39
CA HIS A 163 -23.51 7.88 15.44
C HIS A 163 -22.15 7.57 14.79
N LEU A 164 -21.92 8.16 13.61
CA LEU A 164 -20.70 8.02 12.81
C LEU A 164 -19.88 9.34 12.75
N TRP A 165 -20.05 10.23 13.73
CA TRP A 165 -19.41 11.55 13.75
C TRP A 165 -17.87 11.52 13.78
N LEU A 166 -17.26 10.36 14.01
CA LEU A 166 -15.82 10.15 13.87
C LEU A 166 -15.35 10.25 12.40
N LEU A 167 -16.23 9.93 11.43
CA LEU A 167 -15.83 9.82 10.03
C LEU A 167 -15.47 11.15 9.36
N PRO A 168 -16.26 12.26 9.49
CA PRO A 168 -15.85 13.52 8.87
C PRO A 168 -14.45 14.01 9.28
N PRO A 169 -14.04 14.08 10.57
CA PRO A 169 -12.68 14.45 10.93
C PRO A 169 -11.63 13.43 10.43
N LEU A 170 -11.95 12.15 10.37
CA LEU A 170 -11.08 11.15 9.75
C LEU A 170 -10.86 11.47 8.27
N PHE A 171 -11.92 11.76 7.50
CA PHE A 171 -11.80 12.08 6.08
C PHE A 171 -11.11 13.41 5.82
N LEU A 172 -11.29 14.42 6.69
CA LEU A 172 -10.52 15.66 6.65
C LEU A 172 -9.02 15.37 6.75
N LEU A 173 -8.62 14.60 7.75
CA LEU A 173 -7.23 14.23 7.94
C LEU A 173 -6.71 13.35 6.78
N TRP A 174 -7.49 12.36 6.37
CA TRP A 174 -7.09 11.39 5.35
C TRP A 174 -6.91 12.02 3.97
N ALA A 175 -7.77 12.97 3.56
CA ALA A 175 -7.62 13.69 2.29
C ALA A 175 -6.32 14.52 2.21
N ASN A 176 -5.76 14.90 3.36
CA ASN A 176 -4.46 15.56 3.45
C ASN A 176 -3.29 14.57 3.57
N LEU A 177 -3.54 13.35 4.08
CA LEU A 177 -2.52 12.32 4.24
C LEU A 177 -2.30 11.49 2.96
N HIS A 178 -3.35 11.14 2.21
CA HIS A 178 -3.20 10.33 0.99
C HIS A 178 -4.47 10.33 0.13
N GLY A 179 -4.30 10.43 -1.19
CA GLY A 179 -5.39 10.42 -2.18
C GLY A 179 -6.32 9.20 -2.15
N GLY A 180 -5.89 8.13 -1.48
CA GLY A 180 -6.70 6.91 -1.29
C GLY A 180 -7.94 7.07 -0.39
N PHE A 181 -8.22 8.26 0.15
CA PHE A 181 -9.49 8.54 0.83
C PHE A 181 -10.71 8.26 -0.06
N THR A 182 -10.53 8.32 -1.38
CA THR A 182 -11.56 7.95 -2.37
C THR A 182 -12.01 6.50 -2.26
N ALA A 183 -11.12 5.57 -1.88
CA ALA A 183 -11.49 4.18 -1.57
C ALA A 183 -12.39 4.09 -0.33
N GLY A 184 -12.18 4.97 0.66
CA GLY A 184 -13.05 5.08 1.84
C GLY A 184 -14.43 5.61 1.49
N LEU A 185 -14.53 6.67 0.66
CA LEU A 185 -15.80 7.18 0.16
C LEU A 185 -16.55 6.13 -0.68
N PHE A 186 -15.83 5.40 -1.52
CA PHE A 186 -16.37 4.29 -2.28
C PHE A 186 -16.93 3.19 -1.37
N ALA A 187 -16.19 2.78 -0.33
CA ALA A 187 -16.66 1.80 0.64
C ALA A 187 -17.91 2.27 1.40
N LEU A 188 -17.97 3.55 1.82
CA LEU A 188 -19.15 4.14 2.46
C LEU A 188 -20.36 4.16 1.53
N ALA A 189 -20.18 4.55 0.26
CA ALA A 189 -21.24 4.52 -0.76
C ALA A 189 -21.77 3.10 -0.94
N LEU A 190 -20.87 2.10 -1.01
CA LEU A 190 -21.25 0.70 -1.12
C LEU A 190 -22.05 0.23 0.09
N VAL A 191 -21.60 0.55 1.32
CA VAL A 191 -22.33 0.25 2.57
C VAL A 191 -23.73 0.86 2.55
N LEU A 192 -23.87 2.13 2.15
CA LEU A 192 -25.16 2.80 2.07
C LEU A 192 -26.09 2.13 1.06
N LEU A 193 -25.61 1.90 -0.17
CA LEU A 193 -26.40 1.29 -1.26
C LEU A 193 -26.89 -0.12 -0.86
N VAL A 194 -26.01 -0.96 -0.31
CA VAL A 194 -26.40 -2.31 0.12
C VAL A 194 -27.37 -2.26 1.30
N THR A 195 -27.18 -1.33 2.24
CA THR A 195 -28.10 -1.15 3.37
C THR A 195 -29.51 -0.75 2.91
N ILE A 196 -29.60 0.20 1.95
CA ILE A 196 -30.88 0.60 1.34
C ILE A 196 -31.52 -0.58 0.59
N ALA A 197 -30.74 -1.25 -0.27
CA ALA A 197 -31.21 -2.39 -1.06
C ALA A 197 -31.74 -3.52 -0.16
N THR A 198 -31.01 -3.85 0.91
CA THR A 198 -31.44 -4.86 1.88
C THR A 198 -32.73 -4.44 2.60
N ARG A 199 -32.84 -3.17 3.01
CA ARG A 199 -34.05 -2.64 3.64
C ARG A 199 -35.27 -2.72 2.72
N LEU A 200 -35.12 -2.34 1.45
CA LEU A 200 -36.18 -2.43 0.44
C LEU A 200 -36.54 -3.88 0.11
N ALA A 201 -35.56 -4.77 0.00
CA ALA A 201 -35.79 -6.19 -0.23
C ALA A 201 -36.59 -6.85 0.91
N VAL A 202 -36.23 -6.58 2.16
CA VAL A 202 -36.96 -7.08 3.33
C VAL A 202 -38.38 -6.49 3.41
N SER A 203 -38.59 -5.22 3.03
CA SER A 203 -39.94 -4.65 2.98
C SER A 203 -40.82 -5.30 1.91
N ARG A 204 -40.24 -5.78 0.81
CA ARG A 204 -40.96 -6.48 -0.27
C ARG A 204 -41.14 -7.97 -0.03
N TRP A 205 -40.12 -8.59 0.61
CA TRP A 205 -40.09 -10.03 0.93
C TRP A 205 -39.70 -10.22 2.40
N PRO A 206 -40.69 -10.16 3.35
CA PRO A 206 -40.42 -10.21 4.80
C PRO A 206 -39.65 -11.45 5.24
N SER A 207 -39.82 -12.60 4.57
CA SER A 207 -39.13 -13.85 4.88
C SER A 207 -37.59 -13.77 4.73
N LEU A 208 -37.06 -12.74 4.02
CA LEU A 208 -35.65 -12.47 3.97
C LEU A 208 -35.10 -12.03 5.34
N ALA A 209 -35.90 -11.43 6.20
CA ALA A 209 -35.46 -10.98 7.52
C ALA A 209 -34.95 -12.16 8.37
N ASP A 210 -35.55 -13.36 8.23
CA ASP A 210 -35.16 -14.56 8.98
C ASP A 210 -33.77 -15.10 8.57
N ARG A 211 -33.26 -14.66 7.44
CA ARG A 211 -31.95 -15.06 6.91
C ARG A 211 -30.82 -14.10 7.28
N LEU A 212 -31.14 -12.91 7.79
CA LEU A 212 -30.17 -11.90 8.19
C LEU A 212 -29.71 -12.16 9.62
N ASP A 213 -28.43 -11.93 9.89
CA ASP A 213 -27.87 -11.99 11.24
C ASP A 213 -28.34 -10.84 12.14
N GLU A 214 -28.51 -9.65 11.55
CA GLU A 214 -28.94 -8.44 12.23
C GLU A 214 -30.17 -7.83 11.54
N PRO A 215 -31.12 -7.24 12.29
CA PRO A 215 -32.26 -6.57 11.70
C PRO A 215 -31.83 -5.38 10.82
N THR A 216 -32.54 -5.14 9.72
CA THR A 216 -32.27 -3.99 8.84
C THR A 216 -32.34 -2.66 9.59
N LEU A 217 -31.49 -1.70 9.22
CA LEU A 217 -31.52 -0.35 9.80
C LEU A 217 -32.84 0.36 9.50
N ALA A 218 -33.33 1.13 10.49
CA ALA A 218 -34.45 2.05 10.29
C ALA A 218 -34.04 3.25 9.40
N TRP A 219 -35.02 3.82 8.67
CA TRP A 219 -34.77 4.94 7.75
C TRP A 219 -34.04 6.14 8.38
N PRO A 220 -34.32 6.56 9.65
CA PRO A 220 -33.55 7.65 10.27
C PRO A 220 -32.06 7.35 10.38
N ARG A 221 -31.69 6.09 10.65
CA ARG A 221 -30.27 5.67 10.72
C ARG A 221 -29.63 5.63 9.32
N ILE A 222 -30.38 5.20 8.30
CA ILE A 222 -29.92 5.27 6.90
C ILE A 222 -29.71 6.74 6.49
N GLY A 223 -30.64 7.62 6.87
CA GLY A 223 -30.51 9.08 6.64
C GLY A 223 -29.30 9.67 7.34
N HIS A 224 -29.01 9.26 8.60
CA HIS A 224 -27.80 9.68 9.30
C HIS A 224 -26.51 9.19 8.57
N LEU A 225 -26.49 7.94 8.09
CA LEU A 225 -25.37 7.43 7.31
C LEU A 225 -25.15 8.27 6.03
N ALA A 226 -26.23 8.55 5.30
CA ALA A 226 -26.16 9.39 4.08
C ALA A 226 -25.67 10.81 4.40
N LEU A 227 -26.17 11.43 5.48
CA LEU A 227 -25.71 12.75 5.93
C LEU A 227 -24.20 12.76 6.22
N VAL A 228 -23.74 11.76 6.99
CA VAL A 228 -22.30 11.64 7.34
C VAL A 228 -21.45 11.46 6.10
N ILE A 229 -21.89 10.67 5.11
CA ILE A 229 -21.18 10.51 3.83
C ILE A 229 -21.09 11.86 3.10
N GLY A 230 -22.19 12.61 3.03
CA GLY A 230 -22.18 13.96 2.44
C GLY A 230 -21.18 14.88 3.12
N LEU A 231 -21.14 14.88 4.45
CA LEU A 231 -20.15 15.65 5.22
C LEU A 231 -18.70 15.15 4.97
N CYS A 232 -18.48 13.83 4.87
CA CYS A 232 -17.16 13.28 4.52
C CYS A 232 -16.69 13.80 3.15
N VAL A 233 -17.57 13.85 2.14
CA VAL A 233 -17.23 14.42 0.83
C VAL A 233 -16.87 15.91 0.96
N LEU A 234 -17.67 16.68 1.69
CA LEU A 234 -17.44 18.13 1.84
C LEU A 234 -16.11 18.45 2.54
N VAL A 235 -15.80 17.75 3.64
CA VAL A 235 -14.57 18.03 4.40
C VAL A 235 -13.31 17.61 3.65
N THR A 236 -13.38 16.66 2.69
CA THR A 236 -12.22 16.33 1.85
C THR A 236 -11.80 17.46 0.91
N LEU A 237 -12.66 18.47 0.68
CA LEU A 237 -12.28 19.69 -0.05
C LEU A 237 -11.42 20.65 0.79
N LEU A 238 -11.35 20.46 2.10
CA LEU A 238 -10.49 21.23 3.00
C LEU A 238 -9.04 20.70 2.99
N ASN A 239 -8.45 20.69 1.81
CA ASN A 239 -7.05 20.40 1.53
C ASN A 239 -6.43 21.56 0.74
N PRO A 240 -5.10 21.69 0.64
CA PRO A 240 -4.47 22.82 -0.06
C PRO A 240 -4.85 22.98 -1.52
N TYR A 241 -5.35 21.92 -2.16
CA TYR A 241 -5.66 21.88 -3.58
C TYR A 241 -7.16 21.93 -3.88
N GLY A 242 -8.03 21.82 -2.85
CA GLY A 242 -9.48 21.78 -3.00
C GLY A 242 -9.94 20.68 -3.96
N TRP A 243 -10.77 21.02 -4.94
CA TRP A 243 -11.28 20.09 -5.95
C TRP A 243 -10.21 19.58 -6.94
N ARG A 244 -9.07 20.31 -7.10
CA ARG A 244 -7.96 19.90 -7.99
C ARG A 244 -7.39 18.54 -7.58
N LEU A 245 -7.42 18.20 -6.28
CA LEU A 245 -7.00 16.89 -5.79
C LEU A 245 -7.81 15.73 -6.41
N TYR A 246 -9.11 15.92 -6.56
CA TYR A 246 -9.96 14.93 -7.26
C TYR A 246 -9.60 14.81 -8.74
N GLY A 247 -9.27 15.92 -9.38
CA GLY A 247 -8.80 15.94 -10.77
C GLY A 247 -7.54 15.11 -10.96
N GLU A 248 -6.55 15.26 -10.09
CA GLU A 248 -5.29 14.48 -10.11
C GLU A 248 -5.53 12.98 -9.90
N ILE A 249 -6.37 12.63 -8.91
CA ILE A 249 -6.73 11.23 -8.65
C ILE A 249 -7.46 10.62 -9.86
N LEU A 250 -8.44 11.31 -10.41
CA LEU A 250 -9.21 10.84 -11.57
C LEU A 250 -8.33 10.69 -12.82
N MET A 251 -7.41 11.61 -13.04
CA MET A 251 -6.45 11.53 -14.13
C MET A 251 -5.64 10.23 -14.03
N SER A 252 -5.07 9.95 -12.86
CA SER A 252 -4.29 8.71 -12.61
C SER A 252 -5.14 7.45 -12.76
N LEU A 253 -6.40 7.46 -12.30
CA LEU A 253 -7.32 6.31 -12.40
C LEU A 253 -7.87 6.08 -13.80
N SER A 254 -7.82 7.08 -14.69
CA SER A 254 -8.41 7.03 -16.06
C SER A 254 -7.38 6.88 -17.18
N ASP A 255 -6.08 7.01 -16.87
CA ASP A 255 -5.02 6.91 -17.88
C ASP A 255 -4.82 5.47 -18.35
N ARG A 256 -5.42 5.14 -19.50
CA ARG A 256 -5.37 3.79 -20.08
C ARG A 256 -3.97 3.32 -20.42
N PHE A 257 -3.09 4.25 -20.85
CA PHE A 257 -1.72 3.89 -21.22
C PHE A 257 -0.90 3.53 -19.98
N MET A 258 -0.97 4.35 -18.95
CA MET A 258 -0.34 4.06 -17.65
C MET A 258 -0.87 2.73 -17.07
N ILE A 259 -2.19 2.53 -17.05
CA ILE A 259 -2.82 1.31 -16.55
C ILE A 259 -2.36 0.08 -17.35
N ALA A 260 -2.19 0.19 -18.67
CA ALA A 260 -1.77 -0.92 -19.51
C ALA A 260 -0.28 -1.28 -19.37
N THR A 261 0.56 -0.36 -18.93
CA THR A 261 2.03 -0.52 -18.96
C THR A 261 2.67 -0.66 -17.58
N LEU A 262 2.10 -0.05 -16.52
CA LEU A 262 2.64 -0.18 -15.17
C LEU A 262 2.29 -1.54 -14.54
N HIS A 263 3.30 -2.23 -14.03
CA HIS A 263 3.19 -3.57 -13.45
C HIS A 263 2.15 -3.65 -12.32
N GLU A 264 2.08 -2.64 -11.46
CA GLU A 264 1.14 -2.64 -10.32
C GLU A 264 -0.35 -2.57 -10.73
N TRP A 265 -0.64 -2.09 -11.95
CA TRP A 265 -1.98 -2.05 -12.53
C TRP A 265 -2.36 -3.32 -13.29
N GLN A 266 -1.40 -4.26 -13.48
CA GLN A 266 -1.68 -5.53 -14.13
C GLN A 266 -2.41 -6.50 -13.19
N PRO A 267 -3.09 -7.52 -13.72
CA PRO A 267 -3.63 -8.60 -12.92
C PRO A 267 -2.54 -9.38 -12.18
N VAL A 268 -2.94 -10.09 -11.15
CA VAL A 268 -2.04 -10.96 -10.38
C VAL A 268 -1.38 -12.01 -11.29
N SER A 269 -0.07 -12.04 -11.34
CA SER A 269 0.68 -13.03 -12.11
C SER A 269 0.95 -14.30 -11.30
N LEU A 270 0.58 -15.46 -11.85
CA LEU A 270 0.88 -16.78 -11.29
C LEU A 270 2.36 -17.17 -11.41
N GLN A 271 3.11 -16.46 -12.22
CA GLN A 271 4.55 -16.71 -12.40
C GLN A 271 5.38 -16.14 -11.25
N SER A 272 4.79 -15.25 -10.43
CA SER A 272 5.45 -14.67 -9.27
C SER A 272 5.15 -15.44 -7.97
N ARG A 273 6.13 -15.57 -7.08
CA ARG A 273 5.93 -16.14 -5.73
C ARG A 273 4.81 -15.42 -4.98
N ALA A 274 4.74 -14.12 -5.12
CA ALA A 274 3.71 -13.29 -4.50
C ALA A 274 2.31 -13.62 -5.02
N GLY A 275 2.16 -13.84 -6.34
CA GLY A 275 0.90 -14.27 -6.93
C GLY A 275 0.48 -15.66 -6.47
N VAL A 276 1.41 -16.60 -6.40
CA VAL A 276 1.14 -17.96 -5.86
C VAL A 276 0.69 -17.89 -4.39
N ASN A 277 1.36 -17.07 -3.55
CA ASN A 277 0.97 -16.87 -2.16
C ASN A 277 -0.45 -16.29 -2.06
N TYR A 278 -0.77 -15.31 -2.89
CA TYR A 278 -2.10 -14.70 -2.91
C TYR A 278 -3.19 -15.69 -3.33
N LEU A 279 -2.94 -16.51 -4.35
CA LEU A 279 -3.87 -17.56 -4.74
C LEU A 279 -4.03 -18.65 -3.67
N GLY A 280 -2.95 -19.04 -3.01
CA GLY A 280 -3.01 -19.92 -1.84
C GLY A 280 -3.90 -19.36 -0.75
N TYR A 281 -3.77 -18.06 -0.47
CA TYR A 281 -4.64 -17.34 0.47
C TYR A 281 -6.12 -17.38 0.02
N LEU A 282 -6.41 -17.12 -1.27
CA LEU A 282 -7.76 -17.17 -1.82
C LEU A 282 -8.35 -18.58 -1.77
N ALA A 283 -7.57 -19.59 -2.13
CA ALA A 283 -8.02 -21.00 -2.11
C ALA A 283 -8.37 -21.41 -0.66
N ALA A 284 -7.50 -21.09 0.29
CA ALA A 284 -7.76 -21.36 1.71
C ALA A 284 -9.01 -20.63 2.23
N LEU A 285 -9.20 -19.36 1.84
CA LEU A 285 -10.40 -18.59 2.17
C LEU A 285 -11.65 -19.21 1.55
N GLY A 286 -11.59 -19.62 0.26
CA GLY A 286 -12.70 -20.27 -0.43
C GLY A 286 -13.12 -21.58 0.23
N VAL A 287 -12.16 -22.45 0.56
CA VAL A 287 -12.42 -23.70 1.30
C VAL A 287 -13.07 -23.40 2.65
N ALA A 288 -12.56 -22.41 3.36
CA ALA A 288 -13.11 -22.02 4.65
C ALA A 288 -14.54 -21.48 4.51
N LEU A 289 -14.83 -20.66 3.49
CA LEU A 289 -16.16 -20.12 3.22
C LEU A 289 -17.22 -21.19 2.94
N LEU A 290 -16.87 -22.28 2.26
CA LEU A 290 -17.78 -23.40 2.02
C LEU A 290 -18.38 -23.99 3.32
N HIS A 291 -17.70 -23.80 4.44
CA HIS A 291 -18.11 -24.30 5.74
C HIS A 291 -18.98 -23.31 6.55
N LEU A 292 -18.92 -22.00 6.25
CA LEU A 292 -19.59 -20.93 7.01
C LEU A 292 -20.76 -20.27 6.29
N TYR A 293 -21.12 -20.74 5.12
CA TYR A 293 -22.07 -20.13 4.21
C TYR A 293 -23.44 -19.70 4.79
N ARG A 294 -23.74 -19.98 6.03
CA ARG A 294 -25.13 -19.88 6.54
C ARG A 294 -25.54 -18.54 7.15
N ARG A 295 -24.61 -17.62 7.47
CA ARG A 295 -24.95 -16.38 8.20
C ARG A 295 -23.96 -15.25 7.92
N ILE A 296 -24.10 -14.57 6.81
CA ILE A 296 -23.26 -13.42 6.50
C ILE A 296 -24.13 -12.23 6.16
N GLU A 297 -23.82 -11.08 6.76
CA GLU A 297 -24.46 -9.83 6.42
C GLU A 297 -24.23 -9.41 4.97
N PRO A 298 -25.27 -8.96 4.24
CA PRO A 298 -25.14 -8.54 2.84
C PRO A 298 -24.05 -7.51 2.60
N VAL A 299 -23.86 -6.57 3.53
CA VAL A 299 -22.82 -5.54 3.44
C VAL A 299 -21.42 -6.16 3.44
N ARG A 300 -21.14 -7.07 4.38
CA ARG A 300 -19.82 -7.74 4.47
C ARG A 300 -19.51 -8.54 3.20
N TRP A 301 -20.49 -9.30 2.70
CA TRP A 301 -20.34 -10.06 1.47
C TRP A 301 -20.08 -9.18 0.27
N THR A 302 -20.84 -8.09 0.13
CA THR A 302 -20.68 -7.20 -1.02
C THR A 302 -19.34 -6.49 -0.97
N VAL A 303 -18.92 -5.98 0.20
CA VAL A 303 -17.61 -5.35 0.37
C VAL A 303 -16.50 -6.36 0.05
N LEU A 304 -16.57 -7.59 0.59
CA LEU A 304 -15.58 -8.63 0.30
C LEU A 304 -15.50 -8.96 -1.20
N ALA A 305 -16.65 -9.15 -1.85
CA ALA A 305 -16.73 -9.50 -3.28
C ALA A 305 -16.20 -8.39 -4.17
N VAL A 306 -16.53 -7.13 -3.86
CA VAL A 306 -16.05 -5.97 -4.64
C VAL A 306 -14.55 -5.81 -4.50
N PHE A 307 -13.99 -5.85 -3.27
CA PHE A 307 -12.55 -5.74 -3.07
C PHE A 307 -11.79 -6.97 -3.63
N LEU A 308 -12.40 -8.17 -3.63
CA LEU A 308 -11.87 -9.32 -4.35
C LEU A 308 -11.77 -9.04 -5.85
N GLY A 309 -12.85 -8.58 -6.48
CA GLY A 309 -12.87 -8.24 -7.90
C GLY A 309 -11.81 -7.19 -8.27
N LEU A 310 -11.67 -6.14 -7.44
CA LEU A 310 -10.64 -5.12 -7.62
C LEU A 310 -9.22 -5.67 -7.50
N SER A 311 -8.98 -6.59 -6.55
CA SER A 311 -7.66 -7.19 -6.33
C SER A 311 -7.26 -8.19 -7.41
N LEU A 312 -8.22 -8.90 -8.00
CA LEU A 312 -7.97 -9.78 -9.14
C LEU A 312 -7.66 -8.99 -10.41
N ARG A 313 -8.26 -7.81 -10.55
CA ARG A 313 -8.08 -6.95 -11.72
C ARG A 313 -6.76 -6.18 -11.69
N HIS A 314 -6.32 -5.72 -10.50
CA HIS A 314 -5.13 -4.90 -10.35
C HIS A 314 -4.35 -5.32 -9.10
N TRP A 315 -3.08 -5.66 -9.31
CA TRP A 315 -2.16 -6.11 -8.26
C TRP A 315 -2.10 -5.16 -7.05
N ARG A 316 -2.11 -3.86 -7.29
CA ARG A 316 -2.08 -2.83 -6.24
C ARG A 316 -3.25 -2.86 -5.26
N ASN A 317 -4.37 -3.53 -5.62
CA ASN A 317 -5.55 -3.63 -4.76
C ASN A 317 -5.53 -4.85 -3.83
N VAL A 318 -4.56 -5.74 -3.96
CA VAL A 318 -4.42 -6.93 -3.12
C VAL A 318 -4.39 -6.59 -1.62
N PRO A 319 -3.62 -5.59 -1.13
CA PRO A 319 -3.59 -5.24 0.29
C PRO A 319 -4.96 -4.84 0.85
N PHE A 320 -5.80 -4.18 0.05
CA PHE A 320 -7.16 -3.79 0.45
C PHE A 320 -8.05 -5.01 0.66
N PHE A 321 -8.00 -5.97 -0.26
CA PHE A 321 -8.75 -7.22 -0.10
C PHE A 321 -8.27 -8.03 1.11
N LEU A 322 -6.96 -8.14 1.29
CA LEU A 322 -6.39 -8.84 2.45
C LEU A 322 -6.87 -8.20 3.76
N LEU A 323 -6.84 -6.87 3.86
CA LEU A 323 -7.34 -6.12 5.01
C LEU A 323 -8.82 -6.41 5.28
N VAL A 324 -9.67 -6.31 4.25
CA VAL A 324 -11.13 -6.51 4.34
C VAL A 324 -11.49 -7.94 4.76
N SER A 325 -10.67 -8.93 4.38
CA SER A 325 -10.91 -10.34 4.67
C SER A 325 -10.47 -10.78 6.08
N VAL A 326 -9.66 -9.99 6.80
CA VAL A 326 -9.13 -10.35 8.14
C VAL A 326 -10.22 -10.72 9.16
N PRO A 327 -11.32 -9.93 9.34
CA PRO A 327 -12.36 -10.28 10.31
C PRO A 327 -13.00 -11.65 10.00
N LEU A 328 -13.26 -11.90 8.73
CA LEU A 328 -13.82 -13.15 8.26
C LEU A 328 -12.89 -14.34 8.52
N TRP A 329 -11.59 -14.19 8.21
CA TRP A 329 -10.60 -15.22 8.51
C TRP A 329 -10.54 -15.55 10.02
N ALA A 330 -10.57 -14.53 10.88
CA ALA A 330 -10.55 -14.74 12.31
C ALA A 330 -11.77 -15.54 12.78
N GLU A 331 -12.96 -15.26 12.25
CA GLU A 331 -14.21 -15.98 12.56
C GLU A 331 -14.16 -17.42 12.02
N LEU A 332 -13.65 -17.63 10.81
CA LEU A 332 -13.46 -18.95 10.20
C LEU A 332 -12.52 -19.84 11.02
N LEU A 333 -11.38 -19.29 11.43
CA LEU A 333 -10.41 -20.01 12.27
C LEU A 333 -11.01 -20.39 13.62
N ALA A 334 -11.80 -19.51 14.23
CA ALA A 334 -12.49 -19.79 15.48
C ALA A 334 -13.51 -20.93 15.32
N GLU A 335 -14.32 -20.90 14.27
CA GLU A 335 -15.32 -21.93 13.97
C GLU A 335 -14.65 -23.28 13.64
N LEU A 336 -13.61 -23.29 12.81
CA LEU A 336 -12.85 -24.51 12.50
C LEU A 336 -12.26 -25.13 13.76
N THR A 337 -11.67 -24.32 14.64
CA THR A 337 -11.11 -24.76 15.91
C THR A 337 -12.20 -25.37 16.80
N ALA A 338 -13.37 -24.72 16.89
CA ALA A 338 -14.50 -25.23 17.66
C ALA A 338 -15.00 -26.59 17.14
N ARG A 339 -15.18 -26.73 15.82
CA ARG A 339 -15.61 -28.00 15.19
C ARG A 339 -14.57 -29.11 15.36
N MET A 340 -13.29 -28.83 15.20
CA MET A 340 -12.22 -29.82 15.40
C MET A 340 -12.18 -30.33 16.84
N THR A 341 -12.32 -29.43 17.81
CA THR A 341 -12.29 -29.79 19.23
C THR A 341 -13.55 -30.56 19.68
N THR A 342 -14.70 -30.33 19.03
CA THR A 342 -15.93 -31.08 19.32
C THR A 342 -15.97 -32.45 18.64
N ARG A 343 -15.48 -32.52 17.37
CA ARG A 343 -15.55 -33.76 16.56
C ARG A 343 -14.45 -34.78 16.94
N PHE A 344 -13.32 -34.29 17.42
CA PHE A 344 -12.16 -35.11 17.76
C PHE A 344 -11.71 -34.90 19.21
N PRO A 345 -12.21 -35.70 20.16
CA PRO A 345 -11.84 -35.58 21.56
C PRO A 345 -10.34 -35.69 21.81
N VAL A 346 -9.62 -36.48 20.97
CA VAL A 346 -8.17 -36.60 21.01
C VAL A 346 -7.48 -35.25 20.70
N VAL A 347 -8.01 -34.46 19.75
CA VAL A 347 -7.50 -33.12 19.47
C VAL A 347 -7.70 -32.22 20.70
N ARG A 348 -8.83 -32.31 21.40
CA ARG A 348 -9.10 -31.58 22.64
C ARG A 348 -8.10 -31.97 23.75
N GLN A 349 -7.85 -33.25 23.92
CA GLN A 349 -6.92 -33.74 24.96
C GLN A 349 -5.47 -33.33 24.69
N HIS A 350 -5.08 -33.29 23.41
CA HIS A 350 -3.71 -32.94 22.99
C HIS A 350 -3.56 -31.51 22.46
N ALA A 351 -4.61 -30.70 22.49
CA ALA A 351 -4.61 -29.33 21.94
C ALA A 351 -3.45 -28.48 22.49
N LYS A 352 -3.13 -28.60 23.80
CA LYS A 352 -1.98 -27.94 24.43
C LYS A 352 -0.64 -28.40 23.84
N ARG A 353 -0.49 -29.71 23.54
CA ARG A 353 0.75 -30.29 22.97
C ARG A 353 0.91 -29.89 21.51
N TRP A 354 -0.18 -29.91 20.71
CA TRP A 354 -0.18 -29.46 19.33
C TRP A 354 0.10 -27.96 19.23
N LEU A 355 -0.51 -27.18 20.13
CA LEU A 355 -0.25 -25.75 20.19
C LEU A 355 1.21 -25.46 20.61
N LEU A 356 1.76 -26.21 21.57
CA LEU A 356 3.16 -26.11 21.95
C LEU A 356 4.08 -26.46 20.76
N ALA A 357 3.76 -27.54 20.03
CA ALA A 357 4.55 -27.94 18.85
C ALA A 357 4.45 -26.87 17.75
N ALA A 358 3.27 -26.31 17.48
CA ALA A 358 3.09 -25.20 16.54
C ALA A 358 3.82 -23.94 17.00
N THR A 359 3.80 -23.65 18.31
CA THR A 359 4.54 -22.54 18.92
C THR A 359 6.04 -22.71 18.73
N LEU A 360 6.57 -23.92 18.98
CA LEU A 360 7.99 -24.24 18.81
C LEU A 360 8.39 -24.19 17.32
N ALA A 361 7.55 -24.71 16.42
CA ALA A 361 7.79 -24.65 14.97
C ALA A 361 7.77 -23.22 14.44
N ALA A 362 6.80 -22.39 14.87
CA ALA A 362 6.74 -20.97 14.53
C ALA A 362 7.93 -20.21 15.11
N GLY A 363 8.31 -20.49 16.38
CA GLY A 363 9.47 -19.90 17.03
C GLY A 363 10.78 -20.28 16.33
N LEU A 364 10.92 -21.53 15.87
CA LEU A 364 12.06 -21.98 15.08
C LEU A 364 12.11 -21.29 13.72
N GLY A 365 10.97 -21.21 13.03
CA GLY A 365 10.85 -20.49 11.74
C GLY A 365 11.23 -19.01 11.88
N VAL A 366 10.74 -18.33 12.91
CA VAL A 366 11.12 -16.96 13.24
C VAL A 366 12.58 -16.86 13.64
N GLY A 367 13.12 -17.83 14.40
CA GLY A 367 14.52 -17.86 14.81
C GLY A 367 15.50 -18.05 13.64
N ILE A 368 15.08 -18.75 12.59
CA ILE A 368 15.89 -18.97 11.38
C ILE A 368 15.80 -17.80 10.41
N LEU A 369 14.57 -17.27 10.16
CA LEU A 369 14.32 -16.25 9.16
C LEU A 369 14.41 -14.83 9.72
N GLY A 370 14.05 -14.63 10.99
CA GLY A 370 13.92 -13.33 11.62
C GLY A 370 15.23 -12.54 11.77
N PRO A 371 16.34 -13.14 12.24
CA PRO A 371 17.59 -12.40 12.45
C PRO A 371 18.12 -11.75 11.19
N GLY A 372 18.16 -12.47 10.06
CA GLY A 372 18.61 -11.91 8.78
C GLY A 372 17.67 -10.81 8.25
N HIS A 373 16.36 -10.94 8.47
CA HIS A 373 15.41 -9.91 8.08
C HIS A 373 15.57 -8.65 8.95
N LEU A 374 15.63 -8.82 10.28
CA LEU A 374 15.82 -7.69 11.22
C LEU A 374 17.18 -7.01 11.01
N GLU A 375 18.24 -7.77 10.67
CA GLU A 375 19.52 -7.20 10.30
C GLU A 375 19.40 -6.32 9.05
N ARG A 376 18.70 -6.78 8.01
CA ARG A 376 18.45 -5.97 6.81
C ARG A 376 17.65 -4.70 7.13
N VAL A 377 16.62 -4.80 7.98
CA VAL A 377 15.84 -3.64 8.45
C VAL A 377 16.75 -2.68 9.22
N ALA A 378 17.55 -3.17 10.16
CA ALA A 378 18.48 -2.36 10.95
C ALA A 378 19.53 -1.68 10.06
N ARG A 379 20.13 -2.41 9.11
CA ARG A 379 21.09 -1.82 8.15
C ARG A 379 20.45 -0.74 7.29
N SER A 380 19.25 -0.98 6.76
CA SER A 380 18.55 0.05 5.96
C SER A 380 18.20 1.30 6.76
N GLY A 381 17.95 1.14 8.08
CA GLY A 381 17.60 2.23 8.98
C GLY A 381 18.79 2.99 9.57
N LEU A 382 19.89 2.31 9.83
CA LEU A 382 21.04 2.86 10.55
C LEU A 382 22.27 3.12 9.66
N ALA A 383 22.44 2.35 8.60
CA ALA A 383 23.56 2.46 7.65
C ALA A 383 23.07 2.31 6.19
N PRO A 384 22.19 3.21 5.72
CA PRO A 384 21.51 3.04 4.42
C PRO A 384 22.48 2.95 3.24
N ALA A 385 23.57 3.69 3.23
CA ALA A 385 24.57 3.60 2.15
C ALA A 385 25.20 2.20 2.06
N GLU A 386 25.52 1.55 3.18
CA GLU A 386 26.03 0.18 3.20
C GLU A 386 24.95 -0.83 2.81
N PHE A 387 23.71 -0.59 3.24
CA PHE A 387 22.59 -1.44 2.87
C PHE A 387 22.37 -1.45 1.35
N PHE A 388 22.39 -0.27 0.70
CA PHE A 388 22.17 -0.14 -0.74
C PHE A 388 23.29 -0.74 -1.60
N ARG A 389 24.51 -0.90 -1.08
CA ARG A 389 25.58 -1.64 -1.79
C ARG A 389 25.19 -3.08 -2.11
N GLY A 390 24.43 -3.72 -1.22
CA GLY A 390 23.93 -5.09 -1.38
C GLY A 390 22.59 -5.19 -2.14
N THR A 391 22.11 -4.13 -2.78
CA THR A 391 20.86 -4.10 -3.54
C THR A 391 21.12 -3.78 -5.02
N GLU A 392 20.05 -3.75 -5.82
CA GLU A 392 20.12 -3.32 -7.23
C GLU A 392 20.31 -1.80 -7.40
N TYR A 393 20.17 -1.01 -6.34
CA TYR A 393 20.37 0.43 -6.42
C TYR A 393 21.83 0.82 -6.58
N PRO A 394 22.16 1.79 -7.46
CA PRO A 394 23.54 2.13 -7.83
C PRO A 394 24.18 3.15 -6.87
N ILE A 395 24.36 2.80 -5.61
CA ILE A 395 24.90 3.72 -4.60
C ILE A 395 26.36 4.10 -4.88
N GLU A 396 27.14 3.21 -5.50
CA GLU A 396 28.52 3.48 -5.92
C GLU A 396 28.57 4.55 -7.02
N ALA A 397 27.66 4.47 -8.00
CA ALA A 397 27.54 5.48 -9.04
C ALA A 397 27.14 6.85 -8.46
N VAL A 398 26.25 6.87 -7.45
CA VAL A 398 25.91 8.12 -6.73
C VAL A 398 27.12 8.72 -6.05
N GLN A 399 27.97 7.92 -5.39
CA GLN A 399 29.22 8.39 -4.78
C GLN A 399 30.17 8.97 -5.84
N TRP A 400 30.31 8.27 -6.96
CA TRP A 400 31.11 8.75 -8.08
C TRP A 400 30.58 10.07 -8.65
N ILE A 401 29.24 10.22 -8.78
CA ILE A 401 28.61 11.47 -9.25
C ILE A 401 28.94 12.63 -8.31
N HIS A 402 28.88 12.45 -7.00
CA HIS A 402 29.26 13.48 -6.04
C HIS A 402 30.70 13.95 -6.21
N GLU A 403 31.63 13.02 -6.46
CA GLU A 403 33.06 13.32 -6.61
C GLU A 403 33.40 13.95 -7.97
N HIS A 404 32.58 13.75 -8.99
CA HIS A 404 32.85 14.13 -10.37
C HIS A 404 31.75 14.98 -11.00
N ARG A 405 30.98 15.70 -10.17
CA ARG A 405 29.82 16.50 -10.63
C ARG A 405 30.20 17.54 -11.68
N ASP A 406 31.41 18.08 -11.62
CA ASP A 406 32.01 19.02 -12.57
C ASP A 406 32.21 18.44 -13.98
N LYS A 407 32.25 17.13 -14.12
CA LYS A 407 32.39 16.41 -15.39
C LYS A 407 31.05 16.03 -16.05
N LEU A 408 29.94 16.32 -15.38
CA LEU A 408 28.62 15.97 -15.85
C LEU A 408 27.85 17.20 -16.34
N GLY A 409 26.93 16.96 -17.26
CA GLY A 409 26.02 17.99 -17.76
C GLY A 409 24.95 18.41 -16.74
N THR A 410 23.92 19.09 -17.21
CA THR A 410 22.85 19.66 -16.36
C THR A 410 21.51 18.96 -16.50
N ARG A 411 21.33 18.14 -17.55
CA ARG A 411 20.07 17.49 -17.91
C ARG A 411 20.21 15.98 -17.92
N LEU A 412 20.01 15.39 -16.74
CA LEU A 412 20.09 13.95 -16.48
C LEU A 412 18.99 13.18 -17.20
N TYR A 413 19.33 12.08 -17.90
CA TYR A 413 18.41 10.97 -18.10
C TYR A 413 18.61 9.92 -17.00
N ASN A 414 17.51 9.45 -16.40
CA ASN A 414 17.51 8.34 -15.47
C ASN A 414 16.36 7.37 -15.76
N ASP A 415 16.54 6.10 -15.37
CA ASP A 415 15.48 5.12 -15.41
C ASP A 415 14.37 5.44 -14.41
N TYR A 416 13.12 5.10 -14.76
CA TYR A 416 11.91 5.36 -13.99
C TYR A 416 12.01 4.91 -12.52
N GLY A 417 12.48 3.67 -12.30
CA GLY A 417 12.64 3.11 -10.96
C GLY A 417 13.73 3.74 -10.10
N LEU A 418 14.62 4.55 -10.71
CA LEU A 418 15.70 5.24 -10.00
C LEU A 418 15.33 6.68 -9.59
N GLY A 419 14.28 7.27 -10.15
CA GLY A 419 13.98 8.69 -9.94
C GLY A 419 13.87 9.08 -8.46
N GLY A 420 13.07 8.37 -7.68
CA GLY A 420 12.97 8.63 -6.25
C GLY A 420 14.28 8.39 -5.50
N PHE A 421 15.02 7.32 -5.81
CA PHE A 421 16.32 7.05 -5.21
C PHE A 421 17.31 8.19 -5.47
N LEU A 422 17.34 8.72 -6.68
CA LEU A 422 18.22 9.86 -7.03
C LEU A 422 17.81 11.14 -6.32
N LEU A 423 16.52 11.42 -6.16
CA LEU A 423 16.04 12.57 -5.39
C LEU A 423 16.42 12.49 -3.90
N TRP A 424 16.57 11.29 -3.35
CA TRP A 424 17.08 11.11 -1.99
C TRP A 424 18.59 11.34 -1.92
N TRP A 425 19.36 10.70 -2.81
CA TRP A 425 20.82 10.65 -2.70
C TRP A 425 21.53 11.76 -3.45
N LEU A 426 20.88 12.38 -4.46
CA LEU A 426 21.38 13.51 -5.25
C LEU A 426 20.38 14.68 -5.20
N PRO A 427 20.16 15.29 -4.02
CA PRO A 427 19.10 16.29 -3.84
C PRO A 427 19.28 17.56 -4.65
N GLY A 428 20.47 17.81 -5.22
CA GLY A 428 20.77 18.95 -6.10
C GLY A 428 20.44 18.70 -7.57
N GLU A 429 20.19 17.43 -7.96
CA GLU A 429 19.94 17.07 -9.35
C GLU A 429 18.44 17.12 -9.69
N LYS A 430 18.14 17.57 -10.92
CA LYS A 430 16.82 17.43 -11.52
C LYS A 430 16.76 16.17 -12.36
N ILE A 431 15.74 15.34 -12.10
CA ILE A 431 15.58 14.07 -12.79
C ILE A 431 14.84 14.20 -14.11
N PHE A 432 14.90 13.14 -14.94
CA PHE A 432 14.12 12.99 -16.16
C PHE A 432 12.70 12.51 -15.84
N ILE A 433 12.56 11.48 -14.98
CA ILE A 433 11.30 10.83 -14.66
C ILE A 433 11.34 10.14 -13.29
N ASP A 434 10.18 10.07 -12.61
CA ASP A 434 9.95 9.26 -11.41
C ASP A 434 8.50 8.75 -11.33
N GLY A 435 8.16 8.08 -10.20
CA GLY A 435 6.87 7.46 -9.95
C GLY A 435 5.64 8.38 -9.98
N ARG A 436 5.81 9.71 -9.88
CA ARG A 436 4.73 10.70 -9.94
C ARG A 436 4.20 10.92 -11.36
N MET A 437 5.06 10.72 -12.38
CA MET A 437 4.95 11.31 -13.70
C MET A 437 4.24 10.46 -14.80
N PRO A 438 3.84 9.19 -14.60
CA PRO A 438 3.32 8.35 -15.70
C PRO A 438 2.09 8.91 -16.43
N ALA A 439 1.22 9.65 -15.71
CA ALA A 439 0.05 10.28 -16.31
C ALA A 439 0.28 11.73 -16.79
N TRP A 440 1.47 12.30 -16.56
CA TRP A 440 1.74 13.71 -16.84
C TRP A 440 1.91 14.00 -18.32
N ARG A 441 1.21 15.05 -18.79
CA ARG A 441 1.27 15.48 -20.19
C ARG A 441 0.96 16.96 -20.36
N ILE A 442 1.83 17.69 -21.05
CA ILE A 442 1.64 19.09 -21.44
C ILE A 442 2.01 19.24 -22.91
N GLY A 443 1.05 19.63 -23.75
CA GLY A 443 1.24 19.76 -25.19
C GLY A 443 1.74 18.45 -25.81
N ASN A 444 2.93 18.47 -26.41
CA ASN A 444 3.58 17.29 -27.00
C ASN A 444 4.47 16.51 -26.02
N ARG A 445 4.64 16.98 -24.79
CA ARG A 445 5.39 16.28 -23.74
C ARG A 445 4.49 15.24 -23.09
N ARG A 446 4.76 13.97 -23.36
CA ARG A 446 4.14 12.77 -22.74
C ARG A 446 5.25 11.97 -22.10
N ILE A 447 5.68 12.41 -20.92
CA ILE A 447 6.96 12.00 -20.35
C ILE A 447 7.13 10.49 -20.21
N TYR A 448 6.10 9.77 -19.78
CA TYR A 448 6.19 8.32 -19.60
C TYR A 448 6.26 7.58 -20.97
N TYR A 449 5.55 8.08 -21.97
CA TYR A 449 5.64 7.55 -23.35
C TYR A 449 7.02 7.82 -23.95
N ASP A 450 7.52 9.05 -23.81
CA ASP A 450 8.85 9.45 -24.26
C ASP A 450 9.94 8.63 -23.54
N TYR A 451 9.78 8.36 -22.23
CA TYR A 451 10.66 7.48 -21.45
C TYR A 451 10.70 6.05 -21.99
N LEU A 452 9.55 5.44 -22.29
CA LEU A 452 9.50 4.08 -22.83
C LEU A 452 10.16 3.98 -24.19
N ALA A 453 10.01 5.01 -25.04
CA ALA A 453 10.68 5.06 -26.33
C ALA A 453 12.22 5.11 -26.18
N LEU A 454 12.74 5.83 -25.17
CA LEU A 454 14.16 5.83 -24.84
C LEU A 454 14.64 4.50 -24.28
N THR A 455 13.95 3.96 -23.32
CA THR A 455 14.34 2.70 -22.65
C THR A 455 14.41 1.53 -23.62
N ASN A 456 13.47 1.45 -24.57
CA ASN A 456 13.43 0.40 -25.59
C ASN A 456 14.28 0.73 -26.82
N TRP A 457 14.79 1.97 -26.93
CA TRP A 457 15.44 2.51 -28.12
C TRP A 457 14.56 2.40 -29.36
N ASP A 458 13.29 2.77 -29.22
CA ASP A 458 12.34 2.81 -30.33
C ASP A 458 12.65 3.99 -31.31
N PRO A 459 12.19 3.97 -32.57
CA PRO A 459 12.53 4.97 -33.58
C PRO A 459 12.52 6.44 -33.18
N PRO A 460 11.65 6.99 -32.28
CA PRO A 460 11.74 8.38 -31.88
C PRO A 460 12.81 8.67 -30.81
N ALA A 461 13.54 7.68 -30.30
CA ALA A 461 14.43 7.81 -29.14
C ALA A 461 15.46 8.95 -29.26
N LEU A 462 16.18 9.03 -30.37
CA LEU A 462 17.14 10.10 -30.58
C LEU A 462 16.52 11.50 -30.56
N GLY A 463 15.34 11.64 -31.19
CA GLY A 463 14.56 12.88 -31.14
C GLY A 463 14.07 13.22 -29.71
N VAL A 464 13.82 12.22 -28.86
CA VAL A 464 13.45 12.44 -27.44
C VAL A 464 14.64 12.97 -26.64
N LEU A 465 15.85 12.43 -26.80
CA LEU A 465 17.06 12.98 -26.18
C LEU A 465 17.25 14.47 -26.53
N GLN A 466 17.09 14.80 -27.81
CA GLN A 466 17.20 16.20 -28.31
C GLN A 466 16.07 17.09 -27.76
N LYS A 467 14.81 16.59 -27.75
CA LYS A 467 13.62 17.29 -27.27
C LYS A 467 13.76 17.77 -25.83
N TYR A 468 14.36 16.95 -24.97
CA TYR A 468 14.58 17.29 -23.56
C TYR A 468 15.98 17.85 -23.29
N GLY A 469 16.83 17.92 -24.31
CA GLY A 469 18.21 18.43 -24.22
C GLY A 469 19.06 17.62 -23.25
N VAL A 470 18.85 16.28 -23.22
CA VAL A 470 19.64 15.40 -22.36
C VAL A 470 21.11 15.48 -22.72
N ASP A 471 21.95 15.76 -21.72
CA ASP A 471 23.39 15.95 -21.89
C ASP A 471 24.23 14.95 -21.06
N TRP A 472 23.62 14.23 -20.12
CA TRP A 472 24.20 13.07 -19.47
C TRP A 472 23.12 12.05 -19.08
N ALA A 473 23.51 10.78 -18.94
CA ALA A 473 22.57 9.68 -18.69
C ALA A 473 23.16 8.69 -17.69
N LEU A 474 22.34 8.31 -16.71
CA LEU A 474 22.55 7.18 -15.80
C LEU A 474 21.60 6.08 -16.22
N VAL A 475 22.13 5.01 -16.79
CA VAL A 475 21.35 3.93 -17.40
C VAL A 475 21.76 2.56 -16.85
N GLU A 476 20.85 1.61 -16.86
CA GLU A 476 21.15 0.22 -16.53
C GLU A 476 22.21 -0.32 -17.51
N ARG A 477 23.21 -0.99 -16.97
CA ARG A 477 24.30 -1.55 -17.76
C ARG A 477 23.79 -2.58 -18.76
N GLY A 478 24.18 -2.40 -20.02
CA GLY A 478 23.78 -3.32 -21.09
C GLY A 478 22.33 -3.15 -21.57
N SER A 479 21.58 -2.15 -21.07
CA SER A 479 20.26 -1.81 -21.59
C SER A 479 20.32 -1.38 -23.06
N PRO A 480 19.21 -1.45 -23.82
CA PRO A 480 19.18 -0.99 -25.22
C PRO A 480 19.68 0.45 -25.37
N LEU A 481 19.28 1.35 -24.45
CA LEU A 481 19.76 2.74 -24.46
C LEU A 481 21.25 2.84 -24.17
N ALA A 482 21.80 2.06 -23.21
CA ALA A 482 23.24 2.04 -22.95
C ALA A 482 24.05 1.62 -24.20
N GLN A 483 23.60 0.56 -24.88
CA GLN A 483 24.24 0.10 -26.11
C GLN A 483 24.17 1.13 -27.23
N ALA A 484 23.05 1.81 -27.37
CA ALA A 484 22.88 2.88 -28.35
C ALA A 484 23.80 4.07 -28.05
N LEU A 485 23.83 4.56 -26.81
CA LEU A 485 24.71 5.67 -26.41
C LEU A 485 26.20 5.34 -26.65
N ALA A 486 26.61 4.10 -26.37
CA ALA A 486 27.97 3.63 -26.64
C ALA A 486 28.35 3.65 -28.15
N SER A 487 27.35 3.52 -29.03
CA SER A 487 27.56 3.54 -30.49
C SER A 487 27.53 4.94 -31.12
N LEU A 488 27.11 5.95 -30.38
CA LEU A 488 27.01 7.33 -30.86
C LEU A 488 28.33 8.11 -30.58
N ASP A 489 28.98 8.64 -31.60
CA ASP A 489 30.25 9.39 -31.47
C ASP A 489 30.13 10.62 -30.55
N GLU A 490 28.96 11.20 -30.41
CA GLU A 490 28.68 12.36 -29.56
C GLU A 490 28.59 12.01 -28.06
N TRP A 491 28.57 10.73 -27.69
CA TRP A 491 28.48 10.28 -26.30
C TRP A 491 29.79 9.59 -25.86
N ARG A 492 30.09 9.68 -24.58
CA ARG A 492 31.26 9.03 -23.97
C ARG A 492 30.85 8.40 -22.64
N GLU A 493 31.17 7.13 -22.42
CA GLU A 493 31.08 6.50 -21.10
C GLU A 493 32.16 7.08 -20.19
N VAL A 494 31.77 7.55 -19.01
CA VAL A 494 32.66 8.16 -18.02
C VAL A 494 32.73 7.34 -16.71
N TYR A 495 31.77 6.48 -16.52
CA TYR A 495 31.71 5.54 -15.40
C TYR A 495 30.93 4.28 -15.79
N ALA A 496 31.34 3.13 -15.27
CA ALA A 496 30.57 1.89 -15.32
C ALA A 496 30.89 1.02 -14.11
N ASP A 497 29.86 0.39 -13.56
CA ASP A 497 29.97 -0.68 -12.57
C ASP A 497 29.17 -1.91 -13.01
N THR A 498 28.83 -2.80 -12.10
CA THR A 498 28.05 -4.01 -12.42
C THR A 498 26.58 -3.73 -12.66
N LYS A 499 26.05 -2.58 -12.23
CA LYS A 499 24.63 -2.21 -12.26
C LYS A 499 24.33 -1.20 -13.35
N VAL A 500 25.13 -0.12 -13.45
CA VAL A 500 24.87 1.03 -14.30
C VAL A 500 26.09 1.51 -15.05
N SER A 501 25.83 2.28 -16.12
CA SER A 501 26.82 3.09 -16.82
C SER A 501 26.38 4.54 -16.83
N ILE A 502 27.36 5.48 -16.79
CA ILE A 502 27.13 6.93 -16.95
C ILE A 502 27.76 7.38 -18.26
N TYR A 503 26.94 7.99 -19.10
CA TYR A 503 27.32 8.59 -20.36
C TYR A 503 27.19 10.11 -20.28
N VAL A 504 28.11 10.82 -20.92
CA VAL A 504 28.13 12.30 -21.06
C VAL A 504 28.24 12.65 -22.53
N LYS A 505 27.47 13.66 -22.94
CA LYS A 505 27.53 14.19 -24.29
C LYS A 505 28.83 15.00 -24.47
N ARG A 506 29.57 14.81 -25.57
CA ARG A 506 30.82 15.52 -25.85
C ARG A 506 30.54 17.00 -26.13
N GLY A 507 31.25 17.88 -25.48
CA GLY A 507 31.12 19.34 -25.66
C GLY A 507 30.19 20.00 -24.63
N THR A 508 29.75 19.25 -23.64
CA THR A 508 29.08 19.78 -22.42
C THR A 508 30.06 20.01 -21.30
#